data_42f5d176b940420bed7954ead085a798
#
_entry.id   42f5d176b940420bed7954ead085a798
#
_cell.length_a   1.000
_cell.length_b   1.000
_cell.length_c   1.000
_cell.angle_alpha   90.00
_cell.angle_beta   90.00
_cell.angle_gamma   90.00
#
_symmetry.space_group_name_H-M   'P 1'
#
loop_
_entity.id
_entity.type
_entity.pdbx_description
1 polymer ?
#
loop_
_entity_poly.entity_id
_entity_poly.type
_entity_poly.pdbx_seq_one_letter_code
_entity_poly.pdbx_strand_id
1 'polypeptide(L)'
;MDIEFRKFTDFNRGIMYEILKDAYSFDKRCAICWDENWKQSDAFFFDNPEIADKYGFVTCYKGEPIGFICWDPRNRPEYVEIGHNGIRTKYKGRGFGKAQLSEAVRRIKEYEGLKEIRVWTNSNLIAPKNYESVGFILYDTKKNNDEAAFSGDYLYYKIQL
;
A
#
# COMPACT_ATOMS: atom_id res chain seq x y z
N MET A 1 -14.17 -15.37 1.68
CA MET A 1 -12.84 -15.59 2.31
C MET A 1 -12.89 -15.11 3.75
N ASP A 2 -12.19 -15.77 4.67
CA ASP A 2 -12.12 -15.37 6.08
C ASP A 2 -11.18 -14.18 6.27
N ILE A 3 -11.53 -13.05 5.68
CA ILE A 3 -10.75 -11.81 5.73
C ILE A 3 -11.32 -10.88 6.78
N GLU A 4 -10.43 -10.30 7.60
CA GLU A 4 -10.73 -9.20 8.49
C GLU A 4 -9.80 -8.04 8.20
N PHE A 5 -10.30 -6.82 8.37
CA PHE A 5 -9.49 -5.61 8.28
C PHE A 5 -9.41 -4.98 9.67
N ARG A 6 -8.23 -5.03 10.27
CA ARG A 6 -8.02 -4.69 11.67
C ARG A 6 -7.15 -3.44 11.82
N LYS A 7 -7.23 -2.83 13.00
CA LYS A 7 -6.43 -1.65 13.33
C LYS A 7 -4.97 -2.01 13.55
N PHE A 8 -4.05 -1.10 13.22
CA PHE A 8 -2.62 -1.28 13.53
C PHE A 8 -2.38 -1.47 15.03
N THR A 9 -3.15 -0.79 15.87
CA THR A 9 -3.03 -0.89 17.33
C THR A 9 -3.40 -2.26 17.90
N ASP A 10 -4.00 -3.13 17.10
CA ASP A 10 -4.22 -4.54 17.48
C ASP A 10 -2.93 -5.37 17.40
N PHE A 11 -1.85 -4.80 16.88
CA PHE A 11 -0.59 -5.49 16.64
C PHE A 11 0.58 -4.75 17.31
N ASN A 12 1.72 -5.44 17.42
CA ASN A 12 2.93 -4.86 17.99
C ASN A 12 3.72 -4.04 16.95
N ARG A 13 4.45 -3.03 17.43
CA ARG A 13 5.46 -2.31 16.65
C ARG A 13 6.35 -3.30 15.89
N GLY A 14 6.62 -3.03 14.63
CA GLY A 14 7.40 -3.87 13.74
C GLY A 14 6.56 -4.61 12.70
N ILE A 15 5.25 -4.71 12.87
CA ILE A 15 4.38 -5.48 11.96
C ILE A 15 4.42 -4.93 10.52
N MET A 16 4.43 -3.62 10.34
CA MET A 16 4.50 -3.02 9.00
C MET A 16 5.83 -3.34 8.34
N TYR A 17 6.92 -3.18 9.08
CA TYR A 17 8.26 -3.50 8.60
C TYR A 17 8.37 -4.97 8.18
N GLU A 18 7.90 -5.89 9.02
CA GLU A 18 7.92 -7.33 8.73
C GLU A 18 7.14 -7.69 7.47
N ILE A 19 5.95 -7.11 7.32
CA ILE A 19 5.12 -7.36 6.13
C ILE A 19 5.79 -6.82 4.87
N LEU A 20 6.34 -5.60 4.90
CA LEU A 20 7.00 -5.02 3.73
C LEU A 20 8.26 -5.79 3.36
N LYS A 21 9.08 -6.15 4.34
CA LYS A 21 10.30 -6.94 4.11
C LYS A 21 9.97 -8.28 3.44
N ASP A 22 8.95 -8.96 3.89
CA ASP A 22 8.49 -10.22 3.28
C ASP A 22 7.88 -9.99 1.90
N ALA A 23 6.99 -9.00 1.77
CA ALA A 23 6.33 -8.69 0.51
C ALA A 23 7.29 -8.36 -0.63
N TYR A 24 8.41 -7.72 -0.33
CA TYR A 24 9.43 -7.34 -1.30
C TYR A 24 10.66 -8.25 -1.29
N SER A 25 10.57 -9.44 -0.68
CA SER A 25 11.69 -10.38 -0.59
C SER A 25 12.09 -11.05 -1.91
N PHE A 26 11.28 -10.88 -2.95
CA PHE A 26 11.54 -11.45 -4.27
C PHE A 26 12.74 -10.82 -4.99
N ASP A 27 13.20 -9.64 -4.58
CA ASP A 27 14.35 -8.97 -5.16
C ASP A 27 15.12 -8.21 -4.07
N LYS A 28 16.40 -8.54 -3.91
CA LYS A 28 17.28 -7.95 -2.89
C LYS A 28 17.43 -6.43 -3.02
N ARG A 29 17.30 -5.89 -4.24
CA ARG A 29 17.41 -4.45 -4.49
C ARG A 29 16.31 -3.67 -3.79
N CYS A 30 15.14 -4.27 -3.57
CA CYS A 30 14.05 -3.62 -2.84
C CYS A 30 14.48 -3.27 -1.40
N ALA A 31 15.06 -4.23 -0.67
CA ALA A 31 15.53 -3.97 0.68
C ALA A 31 16.70 -2.97 0.70
N ILE A 32 17.64 -3.07 -0.24
CA ILE A 32 18.75 -2.13 -0.35
C ILE A 32 18.24 -0.69 -0.49
N CYS A 33 17.21 -0.48 -1.31
CA CYS A 33 16.66 0.85 -1.57
C CYS A 33 15.69 1.33 -0.50
N TRP A 34 14.89 0.45 0.11
CA TRP A 34 13.71 0.84 0.87
C TRP A 34 13.66 0.38 2.32
N ASP A 35 14.59 -0.46 2.79
CA ASP A 35 14.57 -1.02 4.15
C ASP A 35 14.47 0.07 5.23
N GLU A 36 15.26 1.12 5.11
CA GLU A 36 15.23 2.25 6.07
C GLU A 36 13.90 3.00 6.01
N ASN A 37 13.35 3.18 4.83
CA ASN A 37 12.02 3.80 4.65
C ASN A 37 10.93 2.96 5.33
N TRP A 38 10.98 1.63 5.20
CA TRP A 38 10.03 0.74 5.85
C TRP A 38 10.10 0.83 7.38
N LYS A 39 11.32 0.90 7.93
CA LYS A 39 11.54 1.08 9.38
C LYS A 39 10.98 2.40 9.88
N GLN A 40 11.22 3.48 9.14
CA GLN A 40 10.73 4.81 9.48
C GLN A 40 9.21 4.87 9.42
N SER A 41 8.59 4.24 8.44
CA SER A 41 7.12 4.19 8.31
C SER A 41 6.48 3.44 9.46
N ASP A 42 7.04 2.29 9.83
CA ASP A 42 6.57 1.52 10.99
C ASP A 42 6.69 2.34 12.28
N ALA A 43 7.85 2.94 12.51
CA ALA A 43 8.07 3.76 13.69
C ALA A 43 7.10 4.95 13.75
N PHE A 44 6.90 5.65 12.65
CA PHE A 44 5.98 6.80 12.58
C PHE A 44 4.55 6.38 12.95
N PHE A 45 4.07 5.27 12.42
CA PHE A 45 2.70 4.82 12.68
C PHE A 45 2.51 4.36 14.13
N PHE A 46 3.48 3.65 14.70
CA PHE A 46 3.37 3.22 16.09
C PHE A 46 3.66 4.34 17.09
N ASP A 47 4.36 5.40 16.67
CA ASP A 47 4.49 6.63 17.46
C ASP A 47 3.25 7.54 17.33
N ASN A 48 2.41 7.32 16.31
CA ASN A 48 1.19 8.09 16.04
C ASN A 48 0.00 7.15 15.77
N PRO A 49 -0.43 6.38 16.78
CA PRO A 49 -1.44 5.32 16.58
C PRO A 49 -2.78 5.83 16.07
N GLU A 50 -3.16 7.05 16.41
CA GLU A 50 -4.40 7.66 15.90
C GLU A 50 -4.35 7.86 14.38
N ILE A 51 -3.20 8.27 13.86
CA ILE A 51 -2.97 8.41 12.41
C ILE A 51 -3.01 7.03 11.75
N ALA A 52 -2.29 6.07 12.32
CA ALA A 52 -2.23 4.71 11.79
C ALA A 52 -3.62 4.09 11.63
N ASP A 53 -4.43 4.13 12.69
CA ASP A 53 -5.76 3.50 12.70
C ASP A 53 -6.78 4.24 11.83
N LYS A 54 -6.57 5.54 11.61
CA LYS A 54 -7.47 6.36 10.80
C LYS A 54 -7.19 6.28 9.30
N TYR A 55 -5.93 6.09 8.93
CA TYR A 55 -5.47 6.18 7.55
C TYR A 55 -4.83 4.89 7.03
N GLY A 56 -5.26 3.77 7.53
CA GLY A 56 -4.81 2.47 7.09
C GLY A 56 -5.42 1.34 7.90
N PHE A 57 -5.07 0.12 7.53
CA PHE A 57 -5.49 -1.09 8.25
C PHE A 57 -4.58 -2.27 7.92
N VAL A 58 -4.63 -3.28 8.77
CA VAL A 58 -3.98 -4.57 8.56
C VAL A 58 -5.02 -5.56 8.06
N THR A 59 -4.69 -6.25 6.97
CA THR A 59 -5.51 -7.34 6.44
C THR A 59 -5.12 -8.64 7.11
N CYS A 60 -6.09 -9.34 7.67
CA CYS A 60 -5.91 -10.63 8.31
C CYS A 60 -6.67 -11.72 7.56
N TYR A 61 -6.08 -12.90 7.49
CA TYR A 61 -6.72 -14.11 6.96
C TYR A 61 -6.66 -15.19 8.01
N LYS A 62 -7.82 -15.68 8.43
CA LYS A 62 -7.93 -16.68 9.53
C LYS A 62 -7.14 -16.26 10.77
N GLY A 63 -7.23 -14.97 11.12
CA GLY A 63 -6.57 -14.41 12.29
C GLY A 63 -5.11 -14.01 12.11
N GLU A 64 -4.45 -14.37 11.00
CA GLU A 64 -3.07 -14.00 10.72
C GLU A 64 -2.96 -12.69 9.95
N PRO A 65 -2.05 -11.77 10.36
CA PRO A 65 -1.79 -10.56 9.59
C PRO A 65 -1.00 -10.91 8.32
N ILE A 66 -1.62 -10.71 7.16
CA ILE A 66 -1.06 -11.09 5.86
C ILE A 66 -0.67 -9.92 4.99
N GLY A 67 -1.10 -8.72 5.33
CA GLY A 67 -0.82 -7.52 4.55
C GLY A 67 -1.30 -6.27 5.25
N PHE A 68 -0.95 -5.13 4.68
CA PHE A 68 -1.50 -3.85 5.12
C PHE A 68 -1.51 -2.84 3.99
N ILE A 69 -2.29 -1.79 4.17
CA ILE A 69 -2.37 -0.65 3.28
C ILE A 69 -2.58 0.62 4.11
N CYS A 70 -2.00 1.72 3.66
CA CYS A 70 -2.20 3.03 4.25
C CYS A 70 -2.29 4.10 3.17
N TRP A 71 -2.78 5.28 3.55
CA TRP A 71 -2.92 6.40 2.62
C TRP A 71 -2.66 7.73 3.30
N ASP A 72 -2.33 8.73 2.49
CA ASP A 72 -2.04 10.09 2.93
C ASP A 72 -3.24 11.00 2.62
N PRO A 73 -3.93 11.51 3.64
CA PRO A 73 -5.12 12.35 3.46
C PRO A 73 -4.84 13.85 3.36
N ARG A 74 -3.58 14.28 3.46
CA ARG A 74 -3.22 15.70 3.67
C ARG A 74 -3.55 16.61 2.48
N ASN A 75 -3.71 16.04 1.29
CA ASN A 75 -4.00 16.80 0.06
C ASN A 75 -5.50 16.90 -0.24
N ARG A 76 -6.36 16.52 0.70
CA ARG A 76 -7.81 16.68 0.52
C ARG A 76 -8.19 18.15 0.41
N PRO A 77 -9.23 18.48 -0.37
CA PRO A 77 -10.10 17.60 -1.14
C PRO A 77 -9.59 17.23 -2.54
N GLU A 78 -8.42 17.73 -2.93
CA GLU A 78 -7.91 17.52 -4.29
C GLU A 78 -7.63 16.03 -4.55
N TYR A 79 -6.91 15.37 -3.66
CA TYR A 79 -6.68 13.94 -3.76
C TYR A 79 -6.24 13.32 -2.42
N VAL A 80 -6.40 12.01 -2.34
CA VAL A 80 -5.78 11.15 -1.33
C VAL A 80 -4.82 10.22 -2.07
N GLU A 81 -3.60 10.05 -1.54
CA GLU A 81 -2.60 9.17 -2.13
C GLU A 81 -2.45 7.90 -1.31
N ILE A 82 -2.58 6.75 -1.95
CA ILE A 82 -2.27 5.47 -1.34
C ILE A 82 -0.74 5.40 -1.18
N GLY A 83 -0.31 5.06 0.03
CA GLY A 83 1.09 4.89 0.38
C GLY A 83 1.53 3.44 0.27
N HIS A 84 1.99 2.85 1.39
CA HIS A 84 2.36 1.45 1.39
C HIS A 84 1.15 0.55 1.17
N ASN A 85 1.36 -0.51 0.38
CA ASN A 85 0.36 -1.51 0.06
C ASN A 85 1.10 -2.82 -0.21
N GLY A 86 1.04 -3.74 0.72
CA GLY A 86 1.79 -5.00 0.63
C GLY A 86 1.01 -6.20 1.14
N ILE A 87 1.31 -7.35 0.54
CA ILE A 87 0.80 -8.66 0.95
C ILE A 87 1.99 -9.59 1.11
N ARG A 88 2.04 -10.36 2.20
CA ARG A 88 3.09 -11.36 2.43
C ARG A 88 3.16 -12.33 1.25
N THR A 89 4.38 -12.71 0.88
CA THR A 89 4.67 -13.53 -0.32
C THR A 89 3.83 -14.81 -0.37
N LYS A 90 3.66 -15.50 0.76
CA LYS A 90 2.86 -16.73 0.86
C LYS A 90 1.41 -16.56 0.40
N TYR A 91 0.88 -15.35 0.49
CA TYR A 91 -0.53 -15.06 0.22
C TYR A 91 -0.77 -14.32 -1.11
N LYS A 92 0.29 -14.04 -1.86
CA LYS A 92 0.19 -13.39 -3.17
C LYS A 92 -0.50 -14.31 -4.20
N GLY A 93 -1.16 -13.70 -5.19
CA GLY A 93 -1.80 -14.44 -6.27
C GLY A 93 -3.10 -15.13 -5.87
N ARG A 94 -3.68 -14.81 -4.73
CA ARG A 94 -4.89 -15.45 -4.19
C ARG A 94 -6.06 -14.47 -4.04
N GLY A 95 -5.93 -13.26 -4.57
CA GLY A 95 -6.98 -12.24 -4.52
C GLY A 95 -6.98 -11.35 -3.26
N PHE A 96 -6.09 -11.57 -2.32
CA PHE A 96 -6.02 -10.78 -1.08
C PHE A 96 -5.62 -9.33 -1.34
N GLY A 97 -4.69 -9.09 -2.26
CA GLY A 97 -4.27 -7.75 -2.63
C GLY A 97 -5.40 -6.93 -3.22
N LYS A 98 -6.21 -7.53 -4.08
CA LYS A 98 -7.40 -6.88 -4.64
C LYS A 98 -8.43 -6.58 -3.56
N ALA A 99 -8.68 -7.51 -2.65
CA ALA A 99 -9.62 -7.31 -1.54
C ALA A 99 -9.15 -6.18 -0.61
N GLN A 100 -7.86 -6.15 -0.27
CA GLN A 100 -7.24 -5.09 0.54
C GLN A 100 -7.41 -3.72 -0.12
N LEU A 101 -7.06 -3.63 -1.39
CA LEU A 101 -7.15 -2.38 -2.17
C LEU A 101 -8.59 -1.91 -2.31
N SER A 102 -9.52 -2.82 -2.58
CA SER A 102 -10.95 -2.49 -2.70
C SER A 102 -11.51 -1.90 -1.41
N GLU A 103 -11.13 -2.47 -0.26
CA GLU A 103 -11.57 -1.93 1.04
C GLU A 103 -10.96 -0.55 1.31
N ALA A 104 -9.70 -0.33 0.99
CA ALA A 104 -9.06 0.97 1.13
C ALA A 104 -9.77 2.03 0.27
N VAL A 105 -10.03 1.71 -0.99
CA VAL A 105 -10.76 2.61 -1.90
C VAL A 105 -12.15 2.91 -1.37
N ARG A 106 -12.87 1.91 -0.85
CA ARG A 106 -14.18 2.12 -0.24
C ARG A 106 -14.12 3.12 0.92
N ARG A 107 -13.15 2.97 1.81
CA ARG A 107 -12.96 3.89 2.96
C ARG A 107 -12.58 5.29 2.51
N ILE A 108 -11.67 5.42 1.55
CA ILE A 108 -11.21 6.71 1.03
C ILE A 108 -12.37 7.46 0.34
N LYS A 109 -13.25 6.76 -0.35
CA LYS A 109 -14.42 7.37 -1.00
C LYS A 109 -15.42 8.00 -0.01
N GLU A 110 -15.34 7.67 1.27
CA GLU A 110 -16.18 8.28 2.30
C GLU A 110 -15.78 9.73 2.63
N TYR A 111 -14.60 10.18 2.22
CA TYR A 111 -14.19 11.58 2.41
C TYR A 111 -15.06 12.51 1.56
N GLU A 112 -15.72 13.43 2.24
CA GLU A 112 -16.60 14.39 1.57
C GLU A 112 -15.85 15.32 0.62
N GLY A 113 -16.34 15.47 -0.60
CA GLY A 113 -15.79 16.37 -1.61
C GLY A 113 -14.47 15.94 -2.22
N LEU A 114 -13.99 14.73 -1.94
CA LEU A 114 -12.76 14.22 -2.53
C LEU A 114 -12.88 14.09 -4.04
N LYS A 115 -11.87 14.60 -4.77
CA LYS A 115 -11.88 14.63 -6.24
C LYS A 115 -11.20 13.42 -6.87
N GLU A 116 -10.09 12.96 -6.29
CA GLU A 116 -9.29 11.88 -6.87
C GLU A 116 -8.67 10.99 -5.80
N ILE A 117 -8.43 9.73 -6.15
CA ILE A 117 -7.55 8.82 -5.40
C ILE A 117 -6.35 8.55 -6.31
N ARG A 118 -5.14 8.76 -5.80
CA ARG A 118 -3.90 8.55 -6.54
C ARG A 118 -3.03 7.48 -5.92
N VAL A 119 -2.25 6.83 -6.76
CA VAL A 119 -1.22 5.88 -6.33
C VAL A 119 -0.12 5.84 -7.39
N TRP A 120 1.11 5.62 -6.96
CA TRP A 120 2.19 5.33 -7.90
C TRP A 120 2.84 3.99 -7.54
N THR A 121 3.39 3.34 -8.54
CA THR A 121 4.02 2.03 -8.42
C THR A 121 5.13 1.88 -9.46
N ASN A 122 5.72 0.69 -9.50
CA ASN A 122 6.77 0.35 -10.46
C ASN A 122 6.23 -0.66 -11.48
N SER A 123 6.61 -0.52 -12.75
CA SER A 123 6.14 -1.36 -13.84
C SER A 123 6.53 -2.84 -13.71
N ASN A 124 7.55 -3.16 -12.91
CA ASN A 124 8.01 -4.53 -12.68
C ASN A 124 7.39 -5.18 -11.44
N LEU A 125 6.42 -4.53 -10.81
CA LEU A 125 5.63 -5.10 -9.71
C LEU A 125 4.32 -5.67 -10.24
N ILE A 126 3.66 -6.51 -9.42
CA ILE A 126 2.32 -7.02 -9.75
C ILE A 126 1.21 -5.99 -9.47
N ALA A 127 1.52 -4.98 -8.67
CA ALA A 127 0.57 -3.94 -8.24
C ALA A 127 -0.22 -3.27 -9.39
N PRO A 128 0.39 -2.95 -10.56
CA PRO A 128 -0.35 -2.33 -11.66
C PRO A 128 -1.63 -3.08 -12.04
N LYS A 129 -1.58 -4.41 -12.08
CA LYS A 129 -2.76 -5.23 -12.42
C LYS A 129 -3.86 -5.09 -11.37
N ASN A 130 -3.50 -5.05 -10.10
CA ASN A 130 -4.46 -4.87 -9.02
C ASN A 130 -5.11 -3.48 -9.08
N TYR A 131 -4.32 -2.43 -9.31
CA TYR A 131 -4.84 -1.08 -9.44
C TYR A 131 -5.84 -0.97 -10.59
N GLU A 132 -5.47 -1.46 -11.76
CA GLU A 132 -6.37 -1.48 -12.93
C GLU A 132 -7.66 -2.26 -12.66
N SER A 133 -7.57 -3.41 -11.97
CA SER A 133 -8.74 -4.24 -11.66
C SER A 133 -9.73 -3.57 -10.69
N VAL A 134 -9.31 -2.56 -9.94
CA VAL A 134 -10.15 -1.81 -8.99
C VAL A 134 -10.63 -0.49 -9.59
N GLY A 135 -10.21 -0.15 -10.81
CA GLY A 135 -10.70 1.03 -11.54
C GLY A 135 -9.71 2.18 -11.63
N PHE A 136 -8.48 1.99 -11.21
CA PHE A 136 -7.43 2.99 -11.43
C PHE A 136 -7.04 3.05 -12.90
N ILE A 137 -6.77 4.26 -13.38
CA ILE A 137 -6.35 4.54 -14.75
C ILE A 137 -4.97 5.17 -14.72
N LEU A 138 -4.07 4.66 -15.56
CA LEU A 138 -2.74 5.23 -15.75
C LEU A 138 -2.85 6.63 -16.33
N TYR A 139 -2.22 7.63 -15.69
CA TYR A 139 -2.25 9.00 -16.19
C TYR A 139 -0.87 9.62 -16.42
N ASP A 140 0.20 8.99 -15.91
CA ASP A 140 1.56 9.45 -16.12
C ASP A 140 2.56 8.30 -15.95
N THR A 141 3.71 8.41 -16.60
CA THR A 141 4.81 7.47 -16.52
C THR A 141 6.11 8.25 -16.43
N LYS A 142 7.00 7.87 -15.50
CA LYS A 142 8.33 8.45 -15.38
C LYS A 142 9.38 7.36 -15.50
N LYS A 143 10.38 7.63 -16.34
CA LYS A 143 11.49 6.70 -16.53
C LYS A 143 12.35 6.63 -15.28
N ASN A 144 12.72 5.41 -14.89
CA ASN A 144 13.66 5.17 -13.81
C ASN A 144 15.07 5.13 -14.39
N ASN A 145 15.85 6.17 -14.14
CA ASN A 145 17.23 6.29 -14.62
C ASN A 145 18.28 5.86 -13.58
N ASP A 146 17.86 5.41 -12.39
CA ASP A 146 18.76 4.96 -11.35
C ASP A 146 19.06 3.46 -11.50
N GLU A 147 20.26 3.14 -12.01
CA GLU A 147 20.70 1.76 -12.21
C GLU A 147 20.88 0.98 -10.90
N ALA A 148 21.08 1.67 -9.79
CA ALA A 148 21.23 1.05 -8.46
C ALA A 148 19.88 0.70 -7.84
N ALA A 149 18.80 1.32 -8.31
CA ALA A 149 17.45 1.09 -7.79
C ALA A 149 16.84 -0.19 -8.37
N PHE A 150 15.71 -0.61 -7.77
CA PHE A 150 14.89 -1.66 -8.35
C PHE A 150 14.44 -1.23 -9.76
N SER A 151 14.60 -2.12 -10.74
CA SER A 151 14.33 -1.82 -12.15
C SER A 151 12.85 -1.62 -12.43
N GLY A 152 12.53 -0.92 -13.52
CA GLY A 152 11.18 -0.61 -13.97
C GLY A 152 10.87 0.86 -13.85
N ASP A 153 9.91 1.32 -14.66
CA ASP A 153 9.49 2.71 -14.68
C ASP A 153 8.47 3.01 -13.58
N TYR A 154 8.35 4.27 -13.19
CA TYR A 154 7.32 4.72 -12.27
C TYR A 154 6.01 4.95 -13.00
N LEU A 155 4.94 4.32 -12.52
CA LEU A 155 3.60 4.40 -13.09
C LEU A 155 2.67 5.12 -12.10
N TYR A 156 1.97 6.13 -12.59
CA TYR A 156 1.06 6.94 -11.80
C TYR A 156 -0.39 6.67 -12.21
N TYR A 157 -1.17 6.22 -11.26
CA TYR A 157 -2.57 5.82 -11.44
C TYR A 157 -3.50 6.70 -10.63
N LYS A 158 -4.73 6.87 -11.10
CA LYS A 158 -5.77 7.56 -10.35
C LYS A 158 -7.17 6.99 -10.59
N ILE A 159 -8.04 7.22 -9.63
CA ILE A 159 -9.49 7.13 -9.79
C ILE A 159 -10.04 8.54 -9.74
N GLN A 160 -10.78 8.94 -10.77
CA GLN A 160 -11.52 10.19 -10.79
C GLN A 160 -12.88 9.97 -10.12
N LEU A 161 -13.19 10.77 -9.10
CA LEU A 161 -14.45 10.68 -8.35
C LEU A 161 -15.48 11.70 -8.83
#